data_7ba9a82b43a661e18321bd9cba8059c4
#
_entry.id   7ba9a82b43a661e18321bd9cba8059c4
#
_cell.length_a   1.000
_cell.length_b   1.000
_cell.length_c   1.000
_cell.angle_alpha   90.00
_cell.angle_beta   90.00
_cell.angle_gamma   90.00
#
_symmetry.space_group_name_H-M   'P 1'
#
loop_
_entity.id
_entity.type
_entity.pdbx_description
1 polymer ?
#
loop_
_entity_poly.entity_id
_entity_poly.type
_entity_poly.pdbx_seq_one_letter_code
_entity_poly.pdbx_strand_id
1 'polypeptide(L)'
;MKLHRQLLTAAVAAALFVPAAHAEVAIDVIGGSEITFEGLVQADGNWYHNDVTDLNGGDAGNGKNSEFELRRAELVLKGKGPGNIEWVVGYDAKADKFLDTNLKYKLSGNANHFVQFGQFKQPNSLEELSSTKNNDFIAKAAVTNTYAIARRLGGAYSIGDNNWSVTASAFGRELTRNLAHGSGYGARGTWAPINEKGQVLHFGLSYVNYDTDADTLRVRARPNADLATARLVDSGNLVDTDRVGTMGAEAMYIGGPFKAQAEYYSSKAKRYAHDNYTSDGYYVSGLWNITGETWGYKGGVPTTGLPDEPASGLWQLAARYDHMDLNDGNLAANPVVGRPPLVDGVLGGKMDVWTVGANWYWRSNVKLALNYVMVSSKKYNSTSRTFVNDDPNILEARMQFFW
;
A
#
# COMPACT_ATOMS: atom_id res chain seq x y z
N MET A 1 8.55 -19.71 -24.02
CA MET A 1 7.60 -20.07 -22.95
C MET A 1 7.98 -21.32 -22.12
N LYS A 2 8.52 -22.40 -22.65
CA LYS A 2 8.89 -23.61 -21.85
C LYS A 2 10.12 -23.39 -20.94
N LEU A 3 11.11 -22.62 -21.35
CA LEU A 3 12.34 -22.38 -20.59
C LEU A 3 12.09 -21.55 -19.31
N HIS A 4 11.20 -20.56 -19.37
CA HIS A 4 10.84 -19.72 -18.22
C HIS A 4 10.09 -20.50 -17.13
N ARG A 5 9.28 -21.49 -17.52
CA ARG A 5 8.58 -22.39 -16.56
C ARG A 5 9.56 -23.32 -15.82
N GLN A 6 10.57 -23.81 -16.50
CA GLN A 6 11.58 -24.70 -15.89
C GLN A 6 12.52 -23.96 -14.93
N LEU A 7 12.88 -22.72 -15.26
CA LEU A 7 13.69 -21.87 -14.36
C LEU A 7 12.92 -21.46 -13.09
N LEU A 8 11.62 -21.17 -13.22
CA LEU A 8 10.78 -20.86 -12.06
C LEU A 8 10.61 -22.08 -11.12
N THR A 9 10.43 -23.27 -11.71
CA THR A 9 10.29 -24.52 -10.91
C THR A 9 11.60 -24.87 -10.21
N ALA A 10 12.75 -24.66 -10.85
CA ALA A 10 14.06 -24.90 -10.25
C ALA A 10 14.39 -23.89 -9.14
N ALA A 11 14.02 -22.61 -9.30
CA ALA A 11 14.20 -21.59 -8.28
C ALA A 11 13.34 -21.85 -7.03
N VAL A 12 12.10 -22.26 -7.21
CA VAL A 12 11.17 -22.62 -6.11
C VAL A 12 11.66 -23.90 -5.41
N ALA A 13 12.13 -24.90 -6.14
CA ALA A 13 12.65 -26.13 -5.55
C ALA A 13 13.96 -25.89 -4.77
N ALA A 14 14.86 -25.04 -5.26
CA ALA A 14 16.09 -24.71 -4.55
C ALA A 14 15.83 -23.93 -3.25
N ALA A 15 14.80 -23.10 -3.21
CA ALA A 15 14.41 -22.31 -2.04
C ALA A 15 13.83 -23.16 -0.89
N LEU A 16 13.28 -24.35 -1.18
CA LEU A 16 12.68 -25.23 -0.17
C LEU A 16 13.71 -26.04 0.65
N PHE A 17 14.99 -26.02 0.28
CA PHE A 17 16.04 -26.83 0.93
C PHE A 17 17.06 -26.00 1.74
N VAL A 18 16.85 -24.70 1.93
CA VAL A 18 17.77 -23.89 2.75
C VAL A 18 17.40 -24.07 4.23
N PRO A 19 18.35 -24.49 5.10
CA PRO A 19 18.10 -24.54 6.53
C PRO A 19 17.81 -23.14 7.07
N ALA A 20 16.89 -23.04 8.04
CA ALA A 20 16.45 -21.81 8.67
C ALA A 20 17.60 -21.07 9.37
N ALA A 21 18.32 -20.27 8.63
CA ALA A 21 19.14 -19.18 9.14
C ALA A 21 18.51 -17.90 8.60
N HIS A 22 18.49 -16.84 9.37
CA HIS A 22 18.05 -15.52 8.95
C HIS A 22 18.64 -15.23 7.56
N ALA A 23 17.79 -15.23 6.53
CA ALA A 23 18.27 -15.24 5.16
C ALA A 23 18.56 -13.81 4.66
N GLU A 24 19.45 -13.14 5.34
CA GLU A 24 20.29 -12.11 4.74
C GLU A 24 21.57 -12.83 4.27
N VAL A 25 21.65 -13.19 3.02
CA VAL A 25 22.90 -13.66 2.44
C VAL A 25 23.80 -12.44 2.24
N ALA A 26 24.61 -12.12 3.26
CA ALA A 26 25.64 -11.11 3.13
C ALA A 26 26.76 -11.68 2.25
N ILE A 27 26.97 -11.08 1.11
CA ILE A 27 28.11 -11.37 0.22
C ILE A 27 29.14 -10.27 0.47
N ASP A 28 30.29 -10.63 1.00
CA ASP A 28 31.41 -9.70 1.15
C ASP A 28 31.99 -9.41 -0.23
N VAL A 29 31.87 -8.15 -0.70
CA VAL A 29 32.29 -7.76 -2.04
C VAL A 29 33.23 -6.56 -1.96
N ILE A 30 34.33 -6.68 -2.71
CA ILE A 30 35.33 -5.66 -3.15
C ILE A 30 35.16 -4.26 -2.51
N GLY A 31 36.14 -3.87 -1.70
CA GLY A 31 36.24 -2.50 -1.16
C GLY A 31 35.52 -2.27 0.16
N GLY A 32 35.22 -3.31 0.93
CA GLY A 32 34.60 -3.18 2.28
C GLY A 32 33.11 -2.86 2.23
N SER A 33 32.41 -3.17 1.14
CA SER A 33 30.96 -3.04 1.05
C SER A 33 30.30 -4.36 1.43
N GLU A 34 29.35 -4.30 2.35
CA GLU A 34 28.42 -5.40 2.69
C GLU A 34 27.26 -5.39 1.71
N ILE A 35 27.03 -6.48 0.99
CA ILE A 35 25.88 -6.62 0.06
C ILE A 35 24.93 -7.68 0.59
N THR A 36 23.64 -7.34 0.60
CA THR A 36 22.54 -8.21 0.99
C THR A 36 21.64 -8.48 -0.20
N PHE A 37 21.22 -9.72 -0.38
CA PHE A 37 20.28 -10.14 -1.40
C PHE A 37 18.97 -10.59 -0.75
N GLU A 38 17.88 -9.90 -1.07
CA GLU A 38 16.54 -10.22 -0.58
C GLU A 38 15.61 -10.57 -1.75
N GLY A 39 14.58 -11.34 -1.48
CA GLY A 39 13.54 -11.64 -2.44
C GLY A 39 12.17 -11.80 -1.82
N LEU A 40 11.13 -11.64 -2.66
CA LEU A 40 9.74 -11.81 -2.28
C LEU A 40 8.95 -12.41 -3.44
N VAL A 41 8.33 -13.55 -3.20
CA VAL A 41 7.37 -14.18 -4.12
C VAL A 41 6.02 -14.26 -3.45
N GLN A 42 4.97 -13.79 -4.13
CA GLN A 42 3.59 -13.86 -3.66
C GLN A 42 2.71 -14.45 -4.74
N ALA A 43 1.88 -15.42 -4.37
CA ALA A 43 0.81 -15.98 -5.20
C ALA A 43 -0.53 -15.77 -4.49
N ASP A 44 -1.47 -15.16 -5.20
CA ASP A 44 -2.78 -14.78 -4.69
C ASP A 44 -3.89 -15.54 -5.41
N GLY A 45 -4.97 -15.80 -4.67
CA GLY A 45 -6.22 -16.28 -5.21
C GLY A 45 -7.39 -15.54 -4.60
N ASN A 46 -8.32 -15.09 -5.43
CA ASN A 46 -9.54 -14.43 -5.02
C ASN A 46 -10.76 -15.23 -5.53
N TRP A 47 -11.78 -15.33 -4.69
CA TRP A 47 -13.09 -15.87 -5.04
C TRP A 47 -14.13 -14.80 -4.75
N TYR A 48 -14.86 -14.40 -5.80
CA TYR A 48 -15.81 -13.29 -5.74
C TYR A 48 -17.23 -13.81 -5.59
N HIS A 49 -17.94 -13.23 -4.63
CA HIS A 49 -19.39 -13.33 -4.55
C HIS A 49 -19.94 -11.94 -4.93
N ASN A 50 -20.12 -11.76 -6.25
CA ASN A 50 -20.58 -10.51 -6.84
C ASN A 50 -22.03 -10.23 -6.42
N ASP A 51 -22.38 -8.95 -6.30
CA ASP A 51 -23.75 -8.48 -6.14
C ASP A 51 -24.24 -7.84 -7.45
N VAL A 52 -23.96 -6.57 -7.69
CA VAL A 52 -24.37 -5.86 -8.92
C VAL A 52 -23.22 -5.84 -9.93
N THR A 53 -22.02 -5.48 -9.49
CA THR A 53 -20.85 -5.35 -10.35
C THR A 53 -20.06 -6.64 -10.42
N ASP A 54 -19.70 -7.03 -11.63
CA ASP A 54 -18.74 -8.12 -11.83
C ASP A 54 -17.32 -7.64 -11.50
N LEU A 55 -16.77 -8.17 -10.42
CA LEU A 55 -15.44 -7.81 -9.94
C LEU A 55 -14.31 -8.34 -10.82
N ASN A 56 -14.56 -9.35 -11.67
CA ASN A 56 -13.62 -9.91 -12.64
C ASN A 56 -13.57 -9.14 -13.97
N GLY A 57 -14.38 -8.11 -14.14
CA GLY A 57 -14.31 -7.21 -15.29
C GLY A 57 -14.91 -7.73 -16.58
N GLY A 58 -16.00 -8.46 -16.52
CA GLY A 58 -16.78 -8.90 -17.69
C GLY A 58 -16.56 -10.35 -18.11
N ASP A 59 -15.72 -11.09 -17.39
CA ASP A 59 -15.64 -12.54 -17.52
C ASP A 59 -16.83 -13.27 -16.85
N ALA A 60 -17.77 -12.54 -16.25
CA ALA A 60 -18.99 -13.09 -15.65
C ALA A 60 -19.82 -13.89 -16.63
N GLY A 61 -19.83 -13.54 -17.91
CA GLY A 61 -20.45 -14.33 -18.97
C GLY A 61 -19.87 -15.74 -19.13
N ASN A 62 -18.68 -16.00 -18.58
CA ASN A 62 -17.99 -17.28 -18.55
C ASN A 62 -18.12 -18.01 -17.19
N GLY A 63 -18.86 -17.46 -16.23
CA GLY A 63 -19.05 -18.02 -14.88
C GLY A 63 -17.79 -18.08 -14.02
N LYS A 64 -16.78 -17.31 -14.35
CA LYS A 64 -15.53 -17.24 -13.58
C LYS A 64 -15.65 -16.23 -12.46
N ASN A 65 -15.94 -16.73 -11.27
CA ASN A 65 -15.95 -15.91 -10.04
C ASN A 65 -14.66 -16.08 -9.23
N SER A 66 -13.55 -16.37 -9.88
CA SER A 66 -12.26 -16.55 -9.22
C SER A 66 -11.11 -16.11 -10.11
N GLU A 67 -10.06 -15.58 -9.48
CA GLU A 67 -8.82 -15.17 -10.12
C GLU A 67 -7.63 -15.71 -9.35
N PHE A 68 -6.59 -16.17 -10.06
CA PHE A 68 -5.35 -16.64 -9.47
C PHE A 68 -4.18 -16.02 -10.20
N GLU A 69 -3.26 -15.42 -9.45
CA GLU A 69 -2.14 -14.70 -10.04
C GLU A 69 -0.85 -14.84 -9.22
N LEU A 70 0.30 -14.93 -9.93
CA LEU A 70 1.57 -14.58 -9.34
C LEU A 70 1.58 -13.07 -9.09
N ARG A 71 1.41 -12.66 -7.85
CA ARG A 71 1.19 -11.24 -7.50
C ARG A 71 2.48 -10.43 -7.51
N ARG A 72 3.60 -11.04 -7.06
CA ARG A 72 4.93 -10.41 -6.99
C ARG A 72 6.02 -11.43 -7.22
N ALA A 73 7.09 -10.98 -7.85
CA ALA A 73 8.35 -11.69 -7.99
C ALA A 73 9.50 -10.67 -7.87
N GLU A 74 9.79 -10.27 -6.63
CA GLU A 74 10.71 -9.19 -6.31
C GLU A 74 12.10 -9.72 -5.99
N LEU A 75 13.11 -9.06 -6.52
CA LEU A 75 14.53 -9.24 -6.18
C LEU A 75 15.08 -7.89 -5.74
N VAL A 76 15.81 -7.86 -4.62
CA VAL A 76 16.34 -6.63 -4.05
C VAL A 76 17.79 -6.83 -3.64
N LEU A 77 18.68 -6.01 -4.18
CA LEU A 77 20.05 -5.88 -3.74
C LEU A 77 20.18 -4.63 -2.87
N LYS A 78 20.80 -4.78 -1.71
CA LYS A 78 21.12 -3.67 -0.80
C LYS A 78 22.60 -3.70 -0.51
N GLY A 79 23.21 -2.52 -0.40
CA GLY A 79 24.61 -2.40 -0.03
C GLY A 79 24.84 -1.35 1.04
N LYS A 80 25.79 -1.65 1.93
CA LYS A 80 26.35 -0.68 2.86
C LYS A 80 27.80 -0.51 2.50
N GLY A 81 28.18 0.68 2.06
CA GLY A 81 29.56 1.02 1.73
C GLY A 81 30.30 1.76 2.83
N PRO A 82 31.62 1.93 2.68
CA PRO A 82 32.36 2.83 3.54
C PRO A 82 31.82 4.26 3.41
N GLY A 83 31.98 5.07 4.45
CA GLY A 83 31.57 6.48 4.42
C GLY A 83 30.06 6.73 4.57
N ASN A 84 29.34 5.89 5.32
CA ASN A 84 27.92 6.08 5.65
C ASN A 84 26.97 6.01 4.43
N ILE A 85 27.37 5.36 3.34
CA ILE A 85 26.56 5.19 2.14
C ILE A 85 25.77 3.89 2.24
N GLU A 86 24.48 3.97 2.00
CA GLU A 86 23.60 2.83 1.76
C GLU A 86 22.97 2.97 0.38
N TRP A 87 22.80 1.87 -0.32
CA TRP A 87 22.11 1.86 -1.61
C TRP A 87 21.19 0.65 -1.72
N VAL A 88 20.19 0.77 -2.56
CA VAL A 88 19.26 -0.30 -2.88
C VAL A 88 18.93 -0.29 -4.36
N VAL A 89 18.81 -1.47 -4.95
CA VAL A 89 18.26 -1.70 -6.28
C VAL A 89 17.30 -2.87 -6.20
N GLY A 90 16.02 -2.59 -6.38
CA GLY A 90 14.95 -3.58 -6.38
C GLY A 90 14.23 -3.65 -7.71
N TYR A 91 13.82 -4.85 -8.11
CA TYR A 91 13.07 -5.10 -9.33
C TYR A 91 11.96 -6.12 -9.08
N ASP A 92 10.77 -5.85 -9.58
CA ASP A 92 9.64 -6.78 -9.59
C ASP A 92 9.44 -7.33 -11.00
N ALA A 93 9.87 -8.58 -11.22
CA ALA A 93 9.80 -9.24 -12.52
C ALA A 93 8.35 -9.52 -12.98
N LYS A 94 7.39 -9.62 -12.05
CA LYS A 94 5.97 -9.78 -12.42
C LYS A 94 5.36 -8.48 -12.92
N ALA A 95 5.68 -7.37 -12.27
CA ALA A 95 5.15 -6.06 -12.62
C ALA A 95 6.00 -5.31 -13.65
N ASP A 96 7.14 -5.88 -14.04
CA ASP A 96 8.13 -5.31 -14.97
C ASP A 96 8.51 -3.87 -14.57
N LYS A 97 8.98 -3.71 -13.33
CA LYS A 97 9.30 -2.38 -12.80
C LYS A 97 10.42 -2.40 -11.76
N PHE A 98 11.18 -1.32 -11.73
CA PHE A 98 12.06 -1.05 -10.62
C PHE A 98 11.25 -0.68 -9.35
N LEU A 99 11.66 -1.24 -8.23
CA LEU A 99 11.20 -0.89 -6.90
C LEU A 99 12.04 0.28 -6.35
N ASP A 100 12.41 0.22 -5.06
CA ASP A 100 13.37 1.19 -4.53
C ASP A 100 14.70 1.05 -5.27
N THR A 101 15.18 2.16 -5.84
CA THR A 101 16.44 2.25 -6.58
C THR A 101 17.05 3.59 -6.25
N ASN A 102 17.81 3.61 -5.15
CA ASN A 102 18.30 4.87 -4.59
C ASN A 102 19.60 4.70 -3.80
N LEU A 103 20.21 5.83 -3.54
CA LEU A 103 21.39 6.00 -2.71
C LEU A 103 21.01 6.88 -1.52
N LYS A 104 21.38 6.45 -0.33
CA LYS A 104 21.20 7.15 0.94
C LYS A 104 22.58 7.44 1.56
N TYR A 105 22.80 8.70 1.95
CA TYR A 105 23.96 9.10 2.69
C TYR A 105 23.56 9.52 4.10
N LYS A 106 24.07 8.81 5.12
CA LYS A 106 23.81 9.11 6.51
C LYS A 106 24.71 10.26 6.98
N LEU A 107 24.08 11.31 7.46
CA LEU A 107 24.77 12.52 7.93
C LEU A 107 25.29 12.38 9.37
N SER A 108 24.78 11.40 10.11
CA SER A 108 25.19 11.08 11.48
C SER A 108 25.03 9.60 11.76
N GLY A 109 25.40 9.12 12.95
CA GLY A 109 25.13 7.77 13.41
C GLY A 109 23.64 7.43 13.60
N ASN A 110 22.76 8.43 13.53
CA ASN A 110 21.31 8.23 13.63
C ASN A 110 20.71 7.78 12.28
N ALA A 111 19.93 6.71 12.30
CA ALA A 111 19.30 6.14 11.12
C ALA A 111 18.30 7.10 10.44
N ASN A 112 17.75 8.07 11.18
CA ASN A 112 16.77 9.04 10.69
C ASN A 112 17.40 10.36 10.23
N HIS A 113 18.74 10.46 10.18
CA HIS A 113 19.43 11.65 9.70
C HIS A 113 20.22 11.37 8.42
N PHE A 114 19.61 11.65 7.28
CA PHE A 114 20.15 11.28 5.96
C PHE A 114 19.68 12.21 4.84
N VAL A 115 20.40 12.16 3.72
CA VAL A 115 19.91 12.57 2.40
C VAL A 115 19.74 11.32 1.54
N GLN A 116 18.76 11.32 0.63
CA GLN A 116 18.44 10.21 -0.22
C GLN A 116 18.11 10.70 -1.64
N PHE A 117 18.64 10.02 -2.67
CA PHE A 117 18.42 10.34 -4.08
C PHE A 117 18.11 9.08 -4.86
N GLY A 118 17.21 9.18 -5.83
CA GLY A 118 16.77 8.07 -6.69
C GLY A 118 15.28 7.80 -6.54
N GLN A 119 14.86 6.57 -6.82
CA GLN A 119 13.47 6.16 -6.67
C GLN A 119 13.23 5.56 -5.28
N PHE A 120 12.25 6.08 -4.56
CA PHE A 120 11.84 5.60 -3.25
C PHE A 120 10.36 5.94 -2.98
N LYS A 121 9.75 5.26 -2.00
CA LYS A 121 8.38 5.57 -1.54
C LYS A 121 8.34 6.95 -0.90
N GLN A 122 7.38 7.76 -1.32
CA GLN A 122 7.25 9.12 -0.80
C GLN A 122 6.73 9.14 0.64
N PRO A 123 7.12 10.12 1.46
CA PRO A 123 6.85 10.12 2.90
C PRO A 123 5.41 10.58 3.20
N ASN A 124 4.41 9.73 3.00
CA ASN A 124 3.01 10.12 3.24
C ASN A 124 2.06 8.99 3.69
N SER A 125 2.55 7.89 4.24
CA SER A 125 1.68 6.84 4.77
C SER A 125 2.46 5.85 5.62
N LEU A 126 1.91 5.45 6.74
CA LEU A 126 2.45 4.40 7.59
C LEU A 126 2.37 3.03 6.90
N GLU A 127 1.20 2.68 6.34
CA GLU A 127 1.00 1.39 5.67
C GLU A 127 1.79 1.30 4.36
N GLU A 128 1.82 2.37 3.53
CA GLU A 128 2.61 2.36 2.30
C GLU A 128 4.11 2.23 2.55
N LEU A 129 4.65 2.95 3.54
CA LEU A 129 6.08 2.94 3.87
C LEU A 129 6.53 1.62 4.49
N SER A 130 5.62 0.86 5.10
CA SER A 130 5.89 -0.49 5.60
C SER A 130 6.34 -1.41 4.47
N SER A 131 7.18 -2.39 4.81
CA SER A 131 7.60 -3.40 3.83
C SER A 131 6.42 -4.27 3.40
N THR A 132 6.30 -4.56 2.11
CA THR A 132 5.26 -5.41 1.56
C THR A 132 5.23 -6.81 2.20
N LYS A 133 6.38 -7.34 2.61
CA LYS A 133 6.47 -8.63 3.32
C LYS A 133 5.81 -8.59 4.71
N ASN A 134 5.66 -7.40 5.29
CA ASN A 134 5.09 -7.17 6.62
C ASN A 134 3.62 -6.72 6.58
N ASN A 135 2.98 -6.65 5.40
CA ASN A 135 1.58 -6.26 5.31
C ASN A 135 0.69 -7.17 6.16
N ASP A 136 -0.19 -6.59 6.93
CA ASP A 136 -1.11 -7.31 7.83
C ASP A 136 -2.22 -8.03 7.07
N PHE A 137 -2.66 -7.44 5.96
CA PHE A 137 -3.70 -7.95 5.07
C PHE A 137 -3.14 -8.22 3.66
N ILE A 138 -3.86 -9.02 2.89
CA ILE A 138 -3.49 -9.36 1.51
C ILE A 138 -3.43 -8.09 0.64
N ALA A 139 -4.48 -7.28 0.68
CA ALA A 139 -4.49 -5.95 0.07
C ALA A 139 -4.29 -4.85 1.11
N LYS A 140 -3.61 -3.77 0.74
CA LYS A 140 -3.60 -2.54 1.54
C LYS A 140 -4.99 -1.94 1.59
N ALA A 141 -5.22 -1.08 2.59
CA ALA A 141 -6.44 -0.31 2.71
C ALA A 141 -6.78 0.44 1.41
N ALA A 142 -8.06 0.53 1.07
CA ALA A 142 -8.52 1.25 -0.12
C ALA A 142 -8.04 2.70 -0.12
N VAL A 143 -8.05 3.34 1.04
CA VAL A 143 -7.56 4.72 1.23
C VAL A 143 -6.06 4.83 0.99
N THR A 144 -5.25 3.89 1.48
CA THR A 144 -3.80 3.85 1.24
C THR A 144 -3.52 3.69 -0.25
N ASN A 145 -4.18 2.74 -0.92
CA ASN A 145 -4.01 2.51 -2.36
C ASN A 145 -4.45 3.71 -3.22
N THR A 146 -5.31 4.58 -2.69
CA THR A 146 -5.84 5.75 -3.39
C THR A 146 -5.02 7.01 -3.16
N TYR A 147 -4.60 7.29 -1.93
CA TYR A 147 -4.03 8.57 -1.54
C TYR A 147 -2.53 8.53 -1.24
N ALA A 148 -1.96 7.35 -0.96
CA ALA A 148 -0.52 7.26 -0.75
C ALA A 148 0.25 7.38 -2.06
N ILE A 149 1.25 8.26 -2.07
CA ILE A 149 2.19 8.36 -3.19
C ILE A 149 3.20 7.24 -3.05
N ALA A 150 3.14 6.27 -3.95
CA ALA A 150 4.09 5.19 -3.99
C ALA A 150 5.52 5.67 -4.37
N ARG A 151 6.24 4.92 -5.15
CA ARG A 151 7.62 5.24 -5.54
C ARG A 151 7.68 6.32 -6.61
N ARG A 152 8.59 7.30 -6.40
CA ARG A 152 8.91 8.36 -7.34
C ARG A 152 10.41 8.61 -7.37
N LEU A 153 10.94 9.05 -8.50
CA LEU A 153 12.28 9.61 -8.62
C LEU A 153 12.32 10.96 -7.91
N GLY A 154 13.31 11.16 -7.06
CA GLY A 154 13.45 12.43 -6.35
C GLY A 154 14.62 12.48 -5.39
N GLY A 155 14.57 13.49 -4.55
CA GLY A 155 15.49 13.69 -3.44
C GLY A 155 14.72 13.87 -2.13
N ALA A 156 15.27 13.39 -1.04
CA ALA A 156 14.73 13.59 0.30
C ALA A 156 15.81 13.95 1.30
N TYR A 157 15.42 14.75 2.28
CA TYR A 157 16.18 14.99 3.50
C TYR A 157 15.36 14.54 4.69
N SER A 158 15.99 13.80 5.59
CA SER A 158 15.41 13.36 6.85
C SER A 158 16.28 13.79 8.00
N ILE A 159 15.63 14.26 9.06
CA ILE A 159 16.25 14.55 10.36
C ILE A 159 15.38 13.96 11.45
N GLY A 160 16.00 13.42 12.48
CA GLY A 160 15.25 12.84 13.59
C GLY A 160 16.12 12.05 14.54
N ASP A 161 15.44 11.38 15.45
CA ASP A 161 16.02 10.48 16.44
C ASP A 161 15.19 9.19 16.48
N ASN A 162 15.47 8.33 17.45
CA ASN A 162 14.76 7.06 17.61
C ASN A 162 13.24 7.24 17.81
N ASN A 163 12.84 8.35 18.45
CA ASN A 163 11.47 8.63 18.84
C ASN A 163 10.75 9.65 17.96
N TRP A 164 11.44 10.30 17.06
CA TRP A 164 10.82 11.24 16.12
C TRP A 164 11.61 11.36 14.83
N SER A 165 10.94 11.77 13.78
CA SER A 165 11.59 12.12 12.53
C SER A 165 10.75 13.10 11.71
N VAL A 166 11.44 13.90 10.91
CA VAL A 166 10.82 14.73 9.86
C VAL A 166 11.55 14.44 8.57
N THR A 167 10.80 14.01 7.56
CA THR A 167 11.32 13.75 6.22
C THR A 167 10.61 14.65 5.23
N ALA A 168 11.35 15.41 4.45
CA ALA A 168 10.85 16.21 3.34
C ALA A 168 11.42 15.67 2.02
N SER A 169 10.63 15.72 0.95
CA SER A 169 11.03 15.24 -0.37
C SER A 169 10.52 16.15 -1.49
N ALA A 170 11.27 16.16 -2.59
CA ALA A 170 10.82 16.67 -3.88
C ALA A 170 10.96 15.54 -4.90
N PHE A 171 9.97 15.37 -5.76
CA PHE A 171 9.90 14.22 -6.64
C PHE A 171 9.27 14.55 -8.00
N GLY A 172 9.53 13.69 -8.97
CA GLY A 172 8.93 13.70 -10.28
C GLY A 172 8.22 12.38 -10.59
N ARG A 173 8.42 11.88 -11.80
CA ARG A 173 7.80 10.65 -12.30
C ARG A 173 8.37 9.39 -11.65
N GLU A 174 7.73 8.26 -11.91
CA GLU A 174 8.24 6.92 -11.66
C GLU A 174 9.39 6.58 -12.64
N LEU A 175 10.35 5.75 -12.21
CA LEU A 175 11.53 5.39 -13.00
C LEU A 175 11.18 4.58 -14.26
N THR A 176 10.20 3.70 -14.22
CA THR A 176 9.94 2.73 -15.29
C THR A 176 8.66 2.99 -16.04
N ARG A 177 7.54 2.59 -15.59
CA ARG A 177 6.30 2.43 -16.39
C ARG A 177 5.63 3.71 -16.84
N ASN A 178 6.14 4.85 -16.47
CA ASN A 178 5.59 6.15 -16.82
C ASN A 178 4.06 6.31 -16.47
N LEU A 179 3.61 5.58 -15.45
CA LEU A 179 2.19 5.59 -15.01
C LEU A 179 1.89 6.72 -14.05
N ALA A 180 2.93 7.33 -13.50
CA ALA A 180 2.84 8.36 -12.52
C ALA A 180 3.73 9.53 -12.95
N HIS A 181 3.09 10.60 -13.35
CA HIS A 181 3.69 11.81 -13.87
C HIS A 181 3.57 12.96 -12.88
N GLY A 182 4.00 14.11 -13.32
CA GLY A 182 3.95 15.33 -12.55
C GLY A 182 5.07 15.41 -11.50
N SER A 183 5.44 16.64 -11.19
CA SER A 183 6.37 16.98 -10.13
C SER A 183 5.61 17.28 -8.84
N GLY A 184 6.24 17.00 -7.71
CA GLY A 184 5.62 17.23 -6.43
C GLY A 184 6.63 17.35 -5.30
N TYR A 185 6.10 17.66 -4.16
CA TYR A 185 6.84 17.67 -2.90
C TYR A 185 5.96 17.13 -1.78
N GLY A 186 6.60 16.67 -0.73
CA GLY A 186 5.90 16.17 0.43
C GLY A 186 6.76 16.20 1.68
N ALA A 187 6.10 16.09 2.81
CA ALA A 187 6.75 15.94 4.10
C ALA A 187 5.93 15.03 5.01
N ARG A 188 6.61 14.29 5.88
CA ARG A 188 6.03 13.50 6.96
C ARG A 188 6.81 13.73 8.23
N GLY A 189 6.09 14.06 9.29
CA GLY A 189 6.61 14.13 10.65
C GLY A 189 6.06 12.95 11.46
N THR A 190 6.91 12.29 12.25
CA THR A 190 6.53 11.20 13.14
C THR A 190 7.01 11.44 14.55
N TRP A 191 6.24 10.95 15.52
CA TRP A 191 6.58 10.97 16.93
C TRP A 191 6.13 9.71 17.64
N ALA A 192 7.06 9.02 18.28
CA ALA A 192 6.82 7.83 19.09
C ALA A 192 7.18 8.12 20.55
N PRO A 193 6.25 8.69 21.36
CA PRO A 193 6.50 8.98 22.78
C PRO A 193 6.85 7.73 23.59
N ILE A 194 6.40 6.57 23.17
CA ILE A 194 6.77 5.27 23.70
C ILE A 194 7.36 4.47 22.54
N ASN A 195 8.61 4.04 22.66
CA ASN A 195 9.33 3.26 21.67
C ASN A 195 10.23 2.24 22.38
N GLU A 196 9.60 1.22 22.92
CA GLU A 196 10.25 0.13 23.63
C GLU A 196 9.85 -1.20 22.99
N LYS A 197 10.64 -2.24 23.21
CA LYS A 197 10.31 -3.57 22.70
C LYS A 197 8.95 -4.04 23.25
N GLY A 198 8.00 -4.25 22.37
CA GLY A 198 6.64 -4.69 22.72
C GLY A 198 5.72 -3.57 23.24
N GLN A 199 6.19 -2.33 23.30
CA GLN A 199 5.37 -1.16 23.65
C GLN A 199 5.72 0.01 22.74
N VAL A 200 4.85 0.35 21.81
CA VAL A 200 5.04 1.50 20.92
C VAL A 200 3.76 2.31 20.87
N LEU A 201 3.88 3.60 21.01
CA LEU A 201 2.82 4.55 20.69
C LEU A 201 3.36 5.51 19.64
N HIS A 202 2.75 5.54 18.47
CA HIS A 202 3.21 6.30 17.32
C HIS A 202 2.10 7.22 16.81
N PHE A 203 2.50 8.43 16.42
CA PHE A 203 1.68 9.40 15.72
C PHE A 203 2.48 9.96 14.53
N GLY A 204 1.78 10.31 13.46
CA GLY A 204 2.39 10.98 12.33
C GLY A 204 1.40 11.87 11.59
N LEU A 205 1.96 12.87 10.92
CA LEU A 205 1.26 13.77 10.02
C LEU A 205 2.05 13.87 8.72
N SER A 206 1.34 13.95 7.61
CA SER A 206 1.96 14.10 6.30
C SER A 206 1.18 15.07 5.42
N TYR A 207 1.90 15.66 4.48
CA TYR A 207 1.32 16.45 3.40
C TYR A 207 2.10 16.19 2.12
N VAL A 208 1.38 15.97 1.04
CA VAL A 208 1.95 15.83 -0.31
C VAL A 208 1.18 16.72 -1.26
N ASN A 209 1.90 17.39 -2.15
CA ASN A 209 1.31 18.17 -3.23
C ASN A 209 2.02 17.83 -4.53
N TYR A 210 1.26 17.51 -5.56
CA TYR A 210 1.81 17.14 -6.86
C TYR A 210 0.94 17.66 -8.02
N ASP A 211 1.60 17.88 -9.13
CA ASP A 211 1.04 18.24 -10.40
C ASP A 211 0.37 17.05 -11.09
N THR A 212 -0.69 17.25 -11.81
CA THR A 212 -1.38 16.19 -12.53
C THR A 212 -0.89 16.08 -13.97
N ASP A 213 -0.93 14.86 -14.52
CA ASP A 213 -0.59 14.66 -15.92
C ASP A 213 -1.75 15.09 -16.83
N ALA A 214 -1.44 15.89 -17.83
CA ALA A 214 -2.42 16.41 -18.79
C ALA A 214 -3.64 17.06 -18.11
N ASP A 215 -3.43 17.76 -17.01
CA ASP A 215 -4.47 18.47 -16.24
C ASP A 215 -5.69 17.58 -15.92
N THR A 216 -5.48 16.29 -15.72
CA THR A 216 -6.56 15.34 -15.48
C THR A 216 -6.29 14.48 -14.25
N LEU A 217 -7.27 14.40 -13.36
CA LEU A 217 -7.28 13.51 -12.20
C LEU A 217 -8.44 12.53 -12.31
N ARG A 218 -8.24 11.32 -11.84
CA ARG A 218 -9.30 10.35 -11.58
C ARG A 218 -9.03 9.61 -10.29
N VAL A 219 -9.89 9.81 -9.29
CA VAL A 219 -9.81 9.14 -7.99
C VAL A 219 -10.76 7.95 -8.00
N ARG A 220 -10.25 6.76 -7.71
CA ARG A 220 -11.04 5.52 -7.73
C ARG A 220 -10.44 4.43 -6.88
N ALA A 221 -11.26 3.56 -6.30
CA ALA A 221 -10.80 2.46 -5.45
C ALA A 221 -11.40 1.10 -5.80
N ARG A 222 -10.58 0.06 -5.58
CA ARG A 222 -10.98 -1.34 -5.50
C ARG A 222 -11.53 -1.66 -4.11
N PRO A 223 -12.33 -2.72 -3.97
CA PRO A 223 -12.88 -3.15 -2.68
C PRO A 223 -11.86 -3.96 -1.84
N ASN A 224 -10.71 -3.40 -1.51
CA ASN A 224 -9.62 -4.08 -0.76
C ASN A 224 -9.20 -5.44 -1.34
N ALA A 225 -9.33 -5.64 -2.64
CA ALA A 225 -8.95 -6.83 -3.36
C ALA A 225 -8.11 -6.46 -4.58
N ASP A 226 -6.82 -6.76 -4.54
CA ASP A 226 -5.87 -6.32 -5.57
C ASP A 226 -6.14 -6.95 -6.95
N LEU A 227 -6.70 -8.16 -7.00
CA LEU A 227 -7.03 -8.85 -8.24
C LEU A 227 -8.39 -8.42 -8.83
N ALA A 228 -9.26 -7.74 -8.07
CA ALA A 228 -10.49 -7.17 -8.61
C ALA A 228 -10.16 -6.12 -9.67
N THR A 229 -10.79 -6.22 -10.85
CA THR A 229 -10.63 -5.24 -11.93
C THR A 229 -11.57 -4.05 -11.78
N ALA A 230 -12.75 -4.28 -11.21
CA ALA A 230 -13.77 -3.25 -11.00
C ALA A 230 -13.36 -2.22 -9.94
N ARG A 231 -13.92 -1.03 -10.08
CA ARG A 231 -13.81 0.10 -9.15
C ARG A 231 -15.21 0.44 -8.68
N LEU A 232 -15.50 0.20 -7.40
CA LEU A 232 -16.84 0.45 -6.85
C LEU A 232 -17.10 1.93 -6.59
N VAL A 233 -16.04 2.69 -6.31
CA VAL A 233 -16.09 4.14 -6.21
C VAL A 233 -15.13 4.76 -7.23
N ASP A 234 -15.58 5.85 -7.89
CA ASP A 234 -14.86 6.45 -9.01
C ASP A 234 -15.39 7.86 -9.30
N SER A 235 -14.55 8.87 -9.16
CA SER A 235 -14.90 10.28 -9.44
C SER A 235 -15.20 10.56 -10.91
N GLY A 236 -14.85 9.66 -11.82
CA GLY A 236 -14.72 9.98 -13.23
C GLY A 236 -13.47 10.83 -13.51
N ASN A 237 -13.29 11.24 -14.75
CA ASN A 237 -12.18 12.12 -15.14
C ASN A 237 -12.50 13.55 -14.75
N LEU A 238 -11.71 14.11 -13.84
CA LEU A 238 -11.72 15.50 -13.44
C LEU A 238 -10.74 16.26 -14.35
N VAL A 239 -11.22 16.74 -15.47
CA VAL A 239 -10.44 17.57 -16.40
C VAL A 239 -10.15 18.93 -15.76
N ASP A 240 -9.20 19.68 -16.29
CA ASP A 240 -8.78 20.99 -15.77
C ASP A 240 -8.23 20.97 -14.33
N THR A 241 -7.69 19.83 -13.89
CA THR A 241 -7.07 19.69 -12.58
C THR A 241 -5.59 20.06 -12.63
N ASP A 242 -5.24 21.16 -11.95
CA ASP A 242 -3.87 21.68 -11.84
C ASP A 242 -3.03 20.79 -10.89
N ARG A 243 -3.39 20.79 -9.63
CA ARG A 243 -2.62 20.15 -8.56
C ARG A 243 -3.52 19.44 -7.56
N VAL A 244 -2.94 18.40 -6.94
CA VAL A 244 -3.58 17.66 -5.86
C VAL A 244 -2.76 17.82 -4.58
N GLY A 245 -3.41 18.28 -3.52
CA GLY A 245 -2.84 18.34 -2.18
C GLY A 245 -3.52 17.30 -1.29
N THR A 246 -2.75 16.41 -0.67
CA THR A 246 -3.25 15.38 0.24
C THR A 246 -2.63 15.52 1.62
N MET A 247 -3.45 15.66 2.63
CA MET A 247 -3.07 15.59 4.04
C MET A 247 -3.31 14.16 4.55
N GLY A 248 -2.40 13.66 5.37
CA GLY A 248 -2.52 12.38 6.06
C GLY A 248 -2.27 12.52 7.56
N ALA A 249 -3.04 11.81 8.36
CA ALA A 249 -2.79 11.61 9.79
C ALA A 249 -2.73 10.12 10.09
N GLU A 250 -1.83 9.72 10.97
CA GLU A 250 -1.61 8.31 11.28
C GLU A 250 -1.40 8.11 12.77
N ALA A 251 -1.85 6.98 13.29
CA ALA A 251 -1.62 6.55 14.65
C ALA A 251 -1.42 5.04 14.71
N MET A 252 -0.55 4.57 15.60
CA MET A 252 -0.35 3.15 15.85
C MET A 252 -0.02 2.92 17.33
N TYR A 253 -0.56 1.82 17.85
CA TYR A 253 -0.22 1.31 19.17
C TYR A 253 0.20 -0.16 19.06
N ILE A 254 1.30 -0.51 19.72
CA ILE A 254 1.74 -1.88 19.94
C ILE A 254 1.77 -2.09 21.46
N GLY A 255 1.11 -3.14 21.96
CA GLY A 255 1.10 -3.54 23.35
C GLY A 255 1.22 -5.06 23.45
N GLY A 256 2.45 -5.57 23.63
CA GLY A 256 2.74 -7.01 23.62
C GLY A 256 2.27 -7.66 22.31
N PRO A 257 1.34 -8.65 22.37
CA PRO A 257 0.83 -9.35 21.19
C PRO A 257 -0.28 -8.62 20.46
N PHE A 258 -0.58 -7.36 20.80
CA PHE A 258 -1.63 -6.58 20.16
C PHE A 258 -1.05 -5.40 19.40
N LYS A 259 -1.60 -5.13 18.20
CA LYS A 259 -1.33 -3.93 17.42
C LYS A 259 -2.65 -3.32 16.96
N ALA A 260 -2.77 -2.00 17.10
CA ALA A 260 -3.81 -1.20 16.49
C ALA A 260 -3.19 -0.12 15.61
N GLN A 261 -3.79 0.17 14.46
CA GLN A 261 -3.29 1.15 13.51
C GLN A 261 -4.44 1.84 12.79
N ALA A 262 -4.29 3.13 12.55
CA ALA A 262 -5.26 3.93 11.81
C ALA A 262 -4.55 4.97 10.96
N GLU A 263 -5.12 5.26 9.78
CA GLU A 263 -4.74 6.40 8.95
C GLU A 263 -5.99 7.09 8.40
N TYR A 264 -5.95 8.42 8.32
CA TYR A 264 -6.95 9.27 7.70
C TYR A 264 -6.31 10.11 6.61
N TYR A 265 -7.01 10.29 5.50
CA TYR A 265 -6.58 11.14 4.39
C TYR A 265 -7.68 12.10 3.98
N SER A 266 -7.28 13.34 3.65
CA SER A 266 -8.11 14.32 2.98
C SER A 266 -7.34 14.87 1.79
N SER A 267 -7.94 14.76 0.61
CA SER A 267 -7.32 15.14 -0.66
C SER A 267 -8.15 16.22 -1.35
N LYS A 268 -7.48 17.27 -1.81
CA LYS A 268 -8.08 18.39 -2.51
C LYS A 268 -7.42 18.59 -3.87
N ALA A 269 -8.20 18.45 -4.92
CA ALA A 269 -7.81 18.75 -6.28
C ALA A 269 -8.16 20.21 -6.60
N LYS A 270 -7.17 21.00 -6.99
CA LYS A 270 -7.38 22.36 -7.47
C LYS A 270 -7.68 22.32 -8.95
N ARG A 271 -8.76 22.98 -9.39
CA ARG A 271 -9.23 22.99 -10.76
C ARG A 271 -9.29 24.41 -11.31
N TYR A 272 -9.14 24.57 -12.64
CA TYR A 272 -9.10 25.90 -13.29
C TYR A 272 -10.49 26.45 -13.61
N ALA A 273 -11.38 25.60 -14.15
CA ALA A 273 -12.67 26.01 -14.69
C ALA A 273 -13.88 25.44 -13.92
N HIS A 274 -13.63 24.64 -12.90
CA HIS A 274 -14.65 24.07 -12.01
C HIS A 274 -14.29 24.33 -10.56
N ASP A 275 -15.22 24.10 -9.66
CA ASP A 275 -14.95 24.11 -8.23
C ASP A 275 -13.90 23.04 -7.86
N ASN A 276 -13.13 23.32 -6.83
CA ASN A 276 -12.17 22.35 -6.32
C ASN A 276 -12.91 21.08 -5.91
N TYR A 277 -12.28 19.93 -6.12
CA TYR A 277 -12.81 18.64 -5.69
C TYR A 277 -12.10 18.17 -4.42
N THR A 278 -12.87 17.74 -3.45
CA THR A 278 -12.36 17.17 -2.20
C THR A 278 -12.89 15.76 -2.00
N SER A 279 -12.03 14.88 -1.53
CA SER A 279 -12.38 13.51 -1.14
C SER A 279 -11.58 13.09 0.07
N ASP A 280 -12.12 12.16 0.84
CA ASP A 280 -11.46 11.68 2.05
C ASP A 280 -11.73 10.21 2.32
N GLY A 281 -11.03 9.69 3.30
CA GLY A 281 -11.22 8.33 3.78
C GLY A 281 -10.27 7.99 4.90
N TYR A 282 -10.56 6.88 5.57
CA TYR A 282 -9.74 6.37 6.67
C TYR A 282 -9.85 4.86 6.78
N TYR A 283 -8.89 4.27 7.48
CA TYR A 283 -9.04 2.93 7.99
C TYR A 283 -8.62 2.84 9.46
N VAL A 284 -9.16 1.84 10.13
CA VAL A 284 -8.75 1.40 11.47
C VAL A 284 -8.57 -0.10 11.43
N SER A 285 -7.46 -0.60 11.96
CA SER A 285 -7.17 -2.03 12.03
C SER A 285 -6.68 -2.44 13.41
N GLY A 286 -6.97 -3.69 13.76
CA GLY A 286 -6.51 -4.35 14.97
C GLY A 286 -5.98 -5.74 14.66
N LEU A 287 -4.87 -6.12 15.31
CA LEU A 287 -4.24 -7.43 15.16
C LEU A 287 -3.91 -8.04 16.51
N TRP A 288 -3.96 -9.34 16.55
CA TRP A 288 -3.58 -10.14 17.70
C TRP A 288 -2.68 -11.31 17.27
N ASN A 289 -1.46 -11.35 17.78
CA ASN A 289 -0.57 -12.51 17.66
C ASN A 289 -0.97 -13.53 18.74
N ILE A 290 -1.70 -14.56 18.35
CA ILE A 290 -2.21 -15.59 19.27
C ILE A 290 -1.06 -16.30 19.98
N THR A 291 0.08 -16.46 19.31
CA THR A 291 1.28 -17.12 19.81
C THR A 291 2.14 -16.25 20.71
N GLY A 292 1.84 -14.96 20.84
CA GLY A 292 2.42 -14.08 21.86
C GLY A 292 3.53 -13.15 21.40
N GLU A 293 4.04 -13.30 20.17
CA GLU A 293 5.11 -12.46 19.62
C GLU A 293 4.64 -11.02 19.42
N THR A 294 5.58 -10.08 19.45
CA THR A 294 5.31 -8.66 19.26
C THR A 294 5.85 -8.16 17.92
N TRP A 295 5.42 -6.99 17.50
CA TRP A 295 5.97 -6.27 16.34
C TRP A 295 7.20 -5.48 16.71
N GLY A 296 8.15 -5.35 15.76
CA GLY A 296 9.22 -4.38 15.83
C GLY A 296 8.74 -3.00 15.33
N TYR A 297 9.56 -1.99 15.62
CA TYR A 297 9.34 -0.62 15.12
C TYR A 297 10.69 0.01 14.77
N LYS A 298 10.80 0.56 13.56
CA LYS A 298 12.03 1.20 13.08
C LYS A 298 11.73 2.21 11.99
N GLY A 299 12.32 3.41 12.11
CA GLY A 299 12.19 4.44 11.06
C GLY A 299 10.75 4.91 10.83
N GLY A 300 9.94 4.96 11.89
CA GLY A 300 8.57 5.42 11.82
C GLY A 300 7.58 4.41 11.22
N VAL A 301 7.93 3.11 11.13
CA VAL A 301 7.05 2.04 10.61
C VAL A 301 7.19 0.76 11.42
N PRO A 302 6.11 -0.07 11.52
CA PRO A 302 6.15 -1.36 12.16
C PRO A 302 6.83 -2.40 11.27
N THR A 303 7.40 -3.42 11.91
CA THR A 303 7.87 -4.65 11.26
C THR A 303 7.25 -5.84 11.96
N THR A 304 6.80 -6.84 11.19
CA THR A 304 6.26 -8.06 11.79
C THR A 304 7.35 -8.83 12.51
N GLY A 305 7.07 -9.30 13.72
CA GLY A 305 7.93 -10.23 14.43
C GLY A 305 8.05 -11.56 13.68
N LEU A 306 9.18 -12.21 13.84
CA LEU A 306 9.36 -13.59 13.36
C LEU A 306 8.86 -14.56 14.43
N PRO A 307 8.50 -15.80 14.07
CA PRO A 307 8.11 -16.82 15.04
C PRO A 307 9.26 -17.10 16.04
N ASP A 308 8.97 -17.03 17.32
CA ASP A 308 9.91 -17.44 18.37
C ASP A 308 10.17 -18.95 18.30
N GLU A 309 9.10 -19.72 17.99
CA GLU A 309 9.15 -21.16 17.78
C GLU A 309 8.88 -21.51 16.30
N PRO A 310 9.92 -21.66 15.46
CA PRO A 310 9.74 -21.88 14.03
C PRO A 310 8.93 -23.12 13.65
N ALA A 311 8.84 -24.13 14.55
CA ALA A 311 8.08 -25.35 14.28
C ALA A 311 6.56 -25.12 14.30
N SER A 312 6.06 -24.28 15.22
CA SER A 312 4.64 -23.92 15.34
C SER A 312 4.28 -22.68 14.51
N GLY A 313 5.27 -21.82 14.29
CA GLY A 313 5.09 -20.56 13.57
C GLY A 313 4.35 -19.51 14.40
N LEU A 314 4.18 -18.33 13.81
CA LEU A 314 3.43 -17.20 14.37
C LEU A 314 2.03 -17.17 13.76
N TRP A 315 0.99 -17.16 14.61
CA TRP A 315 -0.41 -17.03 14.21
C TRP A 315 -0.97 -15.67 14.58
N GLN A 316 -1.59 -15.01 13.59
CA GLN A 316 -2.22 -13.69 13.76
C GLN A 316 -3.68 -13.75 13.35
N LEU A 317 -4.54 -13.08 14.11
CA LEU A 317 -5.87 -12.65 13.68
C LEU A 317 -5.86 -11.16 13.42
N ALA A 318 -6.58 -10.73 12.41
CA ALA A 318 -6.64 -9.34 11.97
C ALA A 318 -8.06 -8.93 11.62
N ALA A 319 -8.41 -7.67 11.91
CA ALA A 319 -9.64 -7.04 11.45
C ALA A 319 -9.33 -5.60 11.04
N ARG A 320 -9.97 -5.14 9.95
CA ARG A 320 -9.84 -3.77 9.45
C ARG A 320 -11.20 -3.27 8.96
N TYR A 321 -11.49 -2.03 9.26
CA TYR A 321 -12.56 -1.26 8.67
C TYR A 321 -11.96 -0.12 7.85
N ASP A 322 -12.42 0.02 6.60
CA ASP A 322 -12.07 1.09 5.67
C ASP A 322 -13.33 1.89 5.32
N HIS A 323 -13.19 3.19 5.23
CA HIS A 323 -14.22 4.10 4.72
C HIS A 323 -13.64 5.02 3.65
N MET A 324 -14.35 5.19 2.53
CA MET A 324 -14.01 6.13 1.48
C MET A 324 -15.23 6.94 1.05
N ASP A 325 -15.07 8.26 0.92
CA ASP A 325 -16.06 9.17 0.35
C ASP A 325 -15.45 9.95 -0.83
N LEU A 326 -15.92 9.66 -2.03
CA LEU A 326 -15.53 10.33 -3.26
C LEU A 326 -16.63 11.29 -3.76
N ASN A 327 -17.61 11.62 -2.93
CA ASN A 327 -18.63 12.59 -3.29
C ASN A 327 -18.21 13.99 -2.83
N ASP A 328 -18.24 14.92 -3.76
CA ASP A 328 -18.13 16.37 -3.53
C ASP A 328 -19.16 17.06 -4.42
N GLY A 329 -20.41 16.78 -4.15
CA GLY A 329 -21.53 17.27 -4.94
C GLY A 329 -22.87 16.74 -4.48
N ASN A 330 -23.91 17.16 -5.15
CA ASN A 330 -25.30 16.80 -4.85
C ASN A 330 -26.15 16.69 -6.14
N LEU A 331 -27.40 16.31 -5.95
CA LEU A 331 -28.42 16.36 -7.01
C LEU A 331 -29.23 17.66 -6.86
N ALA A 332 -29.02 18.60 -7.76
CA ALA A 332 -29.75 19.85 -7.83
C ALA A 332 -31.07 19.69 -8.60
N ALA A 333 -32.09 20.44 -8.22
CA ALA A 333 -33.34 20.47 -8.96
C ALA A 333 -33.11 20.97 -10.41
N ASN A 334 -33.68 20.26 -11.38
CA ASN A 334 -33.61 20.71 -12.76
C ASN A 334 -34.54 21.95 -12.96
N PRO A 335 -34.04 23.07 -13.49
CA PRO A 335 -34.88 24.23 -13.74
C PRO A 335 -35.99 23.95 -14.75
N VAL A 336 -35.88 22.93 -15.56
CA VAL A 336 -36.93 22.52 -16.51
C VAL A 336 -37.86 21.51 -15.81
N VAL A 337 -39.10 21.92 -15.60
CA VAL A 337 -40.12 21.09 -14.96
C VAL A 337 -40.29 19.76 -15.67
N GLY A 338 -40.31 18.67 -14.92
CA GLY A 338 -40.45 17.30 -15.43
C GLY A 338 -39.14 16.67 -15.96
N ARG A 339 -38.02 17.37 -15.86
CA ARG A 339 -36.70 16.81 -16.13
C ARG A 339 -36.07 16.23 -14.83
N PRO A 340 -35.24 15.20 -14.95
CA PRO A 340 -34.56 14.65 -13.78
C PRO A 340 -33.56 15.63 -13.17
N PRO A 341 -33.21 15.47 -11.88
CA PRO A 341 -32.20 16.29 -11.23
C PRO A 341 -30.87 16.34 -12.01
N LEU A 342 -30.18 17.44 -11.88
CA LEU A 342 -28.83 17.63 -12.42
C LEU A 342 -27.81 17.24 -11.36
N VAL A 343 -26.70 16.66 -11.77
CA VAL A 343 -25.55 16.47 -10.90
C VAL A 343 -24.82 17.79 -10.80
N ASP A 344 -24.68 18.32 -9.58
CA ASP A 344 -23.89 19.47 -9.23
C ASP A 344 -22.67 18.99 -8.44
N GLY A 345 -21.46 19.21 -8.99
CA GLY A 345 -20.21 18.65 -8.45
C GLY A 345 -19.93 17.21 -8.88
N VAL A 346 -19.33 16.42 -8.00
CA VAL A 346 -18.86 15.05 -8.25
C VAL A 346 -19.59 14.05 -7.36
N LEU A 347 -20.18 13.02 -7.95
CA LEU A 347 -20.82 11.90 -7.24
C LEU A 347 -20.04 10.60 -7.48
N GLY A 348 -18.81 10.53 -6.93
CA GLY A 348 -17.88 9.41 -7.10
C GLY A 348 -18.22 8.15 -6.30
N GLY A 349 -19.14 8.28 -5.33
CA GLY A 349 -19.63 7.20 -4.49
C GLY A 349 -18.96 7.12 -3.12
N LYS A 350 -19.56 6.31 -2.24
CA LYS A 350 -19.04 5.94 -0.91
C LYS A 350 -18.83 4.44 -0.85
N MET A 351 -17.84 4.01 -0.08
CA MET A 351 -17.54 2.60 0.11
C MET A 351 -17.06 2.36 1.54
N ASP A 352 -17.68 1.38 2.19
CA ASP A 352 -17.31 0.84 3.47
C ASP A 352 -16.84 -0.61 3.29
N VAL A 353 -15.71 -0.98 3.88
CA VAL A 353 -15.16 -2.32 3.72
C VAL A 353 -14.71 -2.87 5.07
N TRP A 354 -15.26 -4.01 5.47
CA TRP A 354 -14.72 -4.82 6.54
C TRP A 354 -13.83 -5.91 5.96
N THR A 355 -12.64 -6.06 6.51
CA THR A 355 -11.74 -7.18 6.21
C THR A 355 -11.39 -7.89 7.49
N VAL A 356 -11.68 -9.19 7.58
CA VAL A 356 -11.23 -10.05 8.67
C VAL A 356 -10.25 -11.08 8.10
N GLY A 357 -9.20 -11.40 8.84
CA GLY A 357 -8.16 -12.26 8.30
C GLY A 357 -7.39 -13.04 9.34
N ALA A 358 -6.71 -14.08 8.86
CA ALA A 358 -5.75 -14.86 9.60
C ALA A 358 -4.45 -14.96 8.81
N ASN A 359 -3.34 -14.78 9.49
CA ASN A 359 -2.00 -14.95 8.95
C ASN A 359 -1.29 -16.06 9.72
N TRP A 360 -0.59 -16.93 9.01
CA TRP A 360 0.30 -17.92 9.58
C TRP A 360 1.71 -17.76 8.98
N TYR A 361 2.64 -17.31 9.79
CA TYR A 361 4.06 -17.29 9.43
C TYR A 361 4.68 -18.64 9.82
N TRP A 362 4.65 -19.55 8.85
CA TRP A 362 5.31 -20.84 9.00
C TRP A 362 6.80 -20.65 8.73
N ARG A 363 7.63 -20.87 9.73
CA ARG A 363 9.04 -20.49 9.69
C ARG A 363 9.22 -18.96 9.56
N SER A 364 10.46 -18.51 9.43
CA SER A 364 10.77 -17.09 9.31
C SER A 364 10.58 -16.51 7.90
N ASN A 365 10.29 -17.34 6.91
CA ASN A 365 10.32 -16.95 5.50
C ASN A 365 9.10 -17.40 4.67
N VAL A 366 8.13 -18.10 5.28
CA VAL A 366 6.89 -18.50 4.62
C VAL A 366 5.70 -17.91 5.35
N LYS A 367 4.80 -17.24 4.65
CA LYS A 367 3.55 -16.73 5.17
C LYS A 367 2.38 -17.25 4.34
N LEU A 368 1.37 -17.77 5.01
CA LEU A 368 0.05 -18.01 4.45
C LEU A 368 -0.92 -16.98 5.03
N ALA A 369 -1.78 -16.42 4.22
CA ALA A 369 -2.79 -15.46 4.64
C ALA A 369 -4.15 -15.81 4.02
N LEU A 370 -5.20 -15.62 4.80
CA LEU A 370 -6.59 -15.75 4.37
C LEU A 370 -7.32 -14.50 4.84
N ASN A 371 -8.05 -13.83 3.92
CA ASN A 371 -8.90 -12.70 4.23
C ASN A 371 -10.32 -12.93 3.73
N TYR A 372 -11.29 -12.46 4.48
CA TYR A 372 -12.68 -12.32 4.04
C TYR A 372 -13.04 -10.86 4.04
N VAL A 373 -13.43 -10.36 2.86
CA VAL A 373 -13.71 -8.94 2.60
C VAL A 373 -15.20 -8.78 2.38
N MET A 374 -15.84 -7.92 3.16
CA MET A 374 -17.26 -7.58 3.09
C MET A 374 -17.37 -6.11 2.70
N VAL A 375 -18.00 -5.85 1.58
CA VAL A 375 -18.08 -4.51 0.98
C VAL A 375 -19.51 -4.00 1.06
N SER A 376 -19.66 -2.71 1.32
CA SER A 376 -20.89 -1.96 1.10
C SER A 376 -20.55 -0.69 0.35
N SER A 377 -21.10 -0.50 -0.83
CA SER A 377 -20.85 0.68 -1.63
C SER A 377 -22.14 1.29 -2.17
N LYS A 378 -22.10 2.61 -2.38
CA LYS A 378 -23.21 3.36 -2.94
C LYS A 378 -22.70 4.41 -3.89
N LYS A 379 -23.09 4.32 -5.16
CA LYS A 379 -22.65 5.24 -6.22
C LYS A 379 -23.81 5.70 -7.08
N TYR A 380 -23.77 6.95 -7.53
CA TYR A 380 -24.71 7.47 -8.51
C TYR A 380 -24.44 6.91 -9.91
N ASN A 381 -25.45 6.32 -10.52
CA ASN A 381 -25.40 5.85 -11.90
C ASN A 381 -26.08 6.87 -12.80
N SER A 382 -25.30 7.53 -13.65
CA SER A 382 -25.77 8.57 -14.55
C SER A 382 -26.74 8.06 -15.64
N THR A 383 -26.67 6.77 -16.00
CA THR A 383 -27.55 6.16 -17.00
C THR A 383 -28.93 5.89 -16.43
N SER A 384 -29.01 5.22 -15.27
CA SER A 384 -30.29 4.99 -14.57
C SER A 384 -30.76 6.19 -13.80
N ARG A 385 -29.87 7.18 -13.54
CA ARG A 385 -30.12 8.40 -12.74
C ARG A 385 -30.56 8.10 -11.30
N THR A 386 -30.04 7.04 -10.74
CA THR A 386 -30.33 6.59 -9.38
C THR A 386 -29.04 6.23 -8.65
N PHE A 387 -29.09 6.24 -7.33
CA PHE A 387 -28.03 5.64 -6.54
C PHE A 387 -28.19 4.11 -6.58
N VAL A 388 -27.09 3.42 -6.84
CA VAL A 388 -27.01 1.96 -6.85
C VAL A 388 -26.15 1.55 -5.66
N ASN A 389 -26.66 0.61 -4.86
CA ASN A 389 -25.87 -0.07 -3.84
C ASN A 389 -25.26 -1.33 -4.48
N ASP A 390 -24.06 -1.71 -4.01
CA ASP A 390 -23.34 -2.88 -4.48
C ASP A 390 -22.51 -3.44 -3.30
N ASP A 391 -22.90 -4.62 -2.83
CA ASP A 391 -22.45 -5.19 -1.55
C ASP A 391 -21.80 -6.59 -1.75
N PRO A 392 -20.75 -6.71 -2.59
CA PRO A 392 -20.09 -7.98 -2.84
C PRO A 392 -19.26 -8.44 -1.63
N ASN A 393 -19.00 -9.77 -1.61
CA ASN A 393 -18.06 -10.36 -0.66
C ASN A 393 -16.93 -11.07 -1.42
N ILE A 394 -15.72 -11.10 -0.82
CA ILE A 394 -14.55 -11.66 -1.46
C ILE A 394 -13.79 -12.52 -0.44
N LEU A 395 -13.48 -13.76 -0.82
CA LEU A 395 -12.50 -14.57 -0.11
C LEU A 395 -11.17 -14.44 -0.81
N GLU A 396 -10.11 -14.12 -0.07
CA GLU A 396 -8.76 -14.00 -0.60
C GLU A 396 -7.81 -14.95 0.12
N ALA A 397 -6.89 -15.55 -0.60
CA ALA A 397 -5.79 -16.34 -0.06
C ALA A 397 -4.46 -15.90 -0.67
N ARG A 398 -3.40 -15.88 0.12
CA ARG A 398 -2.03 -15.59 -0.32
C ARG A 398 -1.06 -16.60 0.24
N MET A 399 -0.16 -17.08 -0.61
CA MET A 399 1.08 -17.72 -0.22
C MET A 399 2.23 -16.78 -0.51
N GLN A 400 3.08 -16.57 0.49
CA GLN A 400 4.24 -15.69 0.40
C GLN A 400 5.48 -16.43 0.83
N PHE A 401 6.54 -16.30 0.05
CA PHE A 401 7.89 -16.73 0.37
C PHE A 401 8.85 -15.55 0.25
N PHE A 402 9.74 -15.39 1.23
CA PHE A 402 10.72 -14.30 1.22
C PHE A 402 12.04 -14.74 1.88
N TRP A 403 13.13 -14.12 1.51
CA TRP A 403 14.48 -14.38 2.03
C TRP A 403 15.29 -13.10 2.13
#